data_46c9dbe6fd47105e74689b469886c030
#
_entry.id   46c9dbe6fd47105e74689b469886c030
#
_cell.length_a   1.000
_cell.length_b   1.000
_cell.length_c   1.000
_cell.angle_alpha   90.00
_cell.angle_beta   90.00
_cell.angle_gamma   90.00
#
_symmetry.space_group_name_H-M   'P 1'
#
loop_
_entity.id
_entity.type
_entity.pdbx_description
1 polymer ?
#
loop_
_entity_poly.entity_id
_entity_poly.type
_entity_poly.pdbx_seq_one_letter_code
_entity_poly.pdbx_strand_id
1 'polypeptide(L)'
;MNPGTVFDFPDAKGIVISGDIHGEFNKLVFKCCVQYGMTNTVIIVAGDCGFGFEQPGYYENVYNRNRGRLSKSNNWVLFIRGNHDNPAYFNDYPIKHRRWMTAPDYSVVRTCGHEILCVGGAISVDRSYRMNHPAYHLPQKDQPLARNIYWANEYPVFDADKLDAISEDFAIDTIVTHTAPSFCELTSKGGLFAEMALCDEDLTEDVKNERQVFDKILDYLASNHHPLRYWFYGHFHQSWQAIDNEGIQYNMLDIMELKELMAKD
;
A
#
# COMPACT_ATOMS: atom_id res chain seq x y z
N MET A 1 10.99 13.69 17.75
CA MET A 1 9.90 13.70 16.73
C MET A 1 9.11 12.41 16.89
N ASN A 2 7.86 12.35 16.49
CA ASN A 2 7.07 11.11 16.69
C ASN A 2 7.40 10.20 15.49
N PRO A 3 8.08 9.06 15.69
CA PRO A 3 8.22 8.09 14.61
C PRO A 3 6.81 7.70 14.19
N GLY A 4 6.52 7.55 12.93
CA GLY A 4 5.19 7.26 12.39
C GLY A 4 4.38 6.24 13.22
N THR A 5 3.25 5.82 12.76
CA THR A 5 2.45 4.80 13.45
C THR A 5 3.18 3.45 13.41
N VAL A 6 3.37 2.84 14.58
CA VAL A 6 3.98 1.50 14.68
C VAL A 6 2.88 0.45 14.89
N PHE A 7 2.90 -0.58 14.05
CA PHE A 7 2.07 -1.78 14.19
C PHE A 7 2.94 -2.95 14.65
N ASP A 8 2.69 -3.46 15.84
CA ASP A 8 3.47 -4.54 16.45
C ASP A 8 2.64 -5.82 16.55
N PHE A 9 3.12 -6.90 15.93
CA PHE A 9 2.45 -8.20 15.91
C PHE A 9 3.39 -9.30 16.43
N PRO A 10 3.71 -9.31 17.74
CA PRO A 10 4.66 -10.25 18.32
C PRO A 10 4.17 -11.71 18.28
N ASP A 11 2.84 -11.92 18.22
CA ASP A 11 2.25 -13.25 18.18
C ASP A 11 2.10 -13.83 16.77
N ALA A 12 2.42 -13.05 15.73
CA ALA A 12 2.35 -13.52 14.36
C ALA A 12 3.49 -14.51 14.07
N LYS A 13 3.18 -15.49 13.20
CA LYS A 13 4.12 -16.55 12.78
C LYS A 13 4.35 -16.55 11.28
N GLY A 14 3.66 -15.70 10.55
CA GLY A 14 3.81 -15.54 9.11
C GLY A 14 3.48 -14.13 8.66
N ILE A 15 4.04 -13.76 7.53
CA ILE A 15 3.78 -12.50 6.85
C ILE A 15 3.47 -12.80 5.40
N VAL A 16 2.40 -12.20 4.89
CA VAL A 16 2.04 -12.29 3.48
C VAL A 16 1.76 -10.89 2.96
N ILE A 17 2.36 -10.55 1.82
CA ILE A 17 2.05 -9.32 1.10
C ILE A 17 1.07 -9.67 -0.02
N SER A 18 -0.02 -8.92 -0.13
CA SER A 18 -1.01 -9.02 -1.21
C SER A 18 -0.82 -7.86 -2.17
N GLY A 19 -0.91 -8.12 -3.46
CA GLY A 19 -1.17 -7.07 -4.43
C GLY A 19 -2.57 -6.49 -4.27
N ASP A 20 -2.96 -5.68 -5.24
CA ASP A 20 -4.22 -4.94 -5.33
C ASP A 20 -5.45 -5.82 -5.08
N ILE A 21 -6.48 -5.29 -4.41
CA ILE A 21 -7.70 -6.05 -4.15
C ILE A 21 -8.97 -5.41 -4.70
N HIS A 22 -8.92 -4.13 -5.10
CA HIS A 22 -10.02 -3.38 -5.74
C HIS A 22 -11.40 -3.60 -5.10
N GLY A 23 -11.49 -3.51 -3.76
CA GLY A 23 -12.74 -3.70 -3.02
C GLY A 23 -13.13 -5.15 -2.74
N GLU A 24 -12.37 -6.14 -3.23
CA GLU A 24 -12.64 -7.56 -3.05
C GLU A 24 -12.24 -8.08 -1.65
N PHE A 25 -12.54 -7.31 -0.62
CA PHE A 25 -12.21 -7.59 0.79
C PHE A 25 -12.63 -8.99 1.25
N ASN A 26 -13.86 -9.39 0.90
CA ASN A 26 -14.39 -10.70 1.31
C ASN A 26 -13.60 -11.85 0.64
N LYS A 27 -13.16 -11.65 -0.60
CA LYS A 27 -12.38 -12.62 -1.36
C LYS A 27 -10.98 -12.77 -0.80
N LEU A 28 -10.34 -11.65 -0.41
CA LEU A 28 -9.04 -11.67 0.29
C LEU A 28 -9.11 -12.52 1.55
N VAL A 29 -10.08 -12.23 2.45
CA VAL A 29 -10.22 -12.97 3.70
C VAL A 29 -10.58 -14.44 3.46
N PHE A 30 -11.43 -14.73 2.48
CA PHE A 30 -11.72 -16.11 2.10
C PHE A 30 -10.48 -16.84 1.59
N LYS A 31 -9.71 -16.20 0.70
CA LYS A 31 -8.48 -16.76 0.13
C LYS A 31 -7.46 -17.08 1.22
N CYS A 32 -7.18 -16.13 2.11
CA CYS A 32 -6.20 -16.31 3.18
C CYS A 32 -6.68 -17.29 4.26
N CYS A 33 -7.88 -17.07 4.82
CA CYS A 33 -8.33 -17.81 6.01
C CYS A 33 -8.96 -19.17 5.71
N VAL A 34 -9.50 -19.37 4.48
CA VAL A 34 -10.25 -20.60 4.13
C VAL A 34 -9.52 -21.39 3.05
N GLN A 35 -9.22 -20.77 1.91
CA GLN A 35 -8.59 -21.46 0.79
C GLN A 35 -7.18 -21.92 1.12
N TYR A 36 -6.35 -21.04 1.68
CA TYR A 36 -4.97 -21.35 2.08
C TYR A 36 -4.82 -21.76 3.56
N GLY A 37 -5.87 -21.62 4.35
CA GLY A 37 -5.85 -22.04 5.76
C GLY A 37 -4.80 -21.30 6.61
N MET A 38 -4.43 -20.08 6.24
CA MET A 38 -3.41 -19.29 6.97
C MET A 38 -3.87 -19.03 8.39
N THR A 39 -2.94 -19.14 9.33
CA THR A 39 -3.16 -18.87 10.75
C THR A 39 -2.00 -18.08 11.35
N ASN A 40 -2.29 -17.21 12.32
CA ASN A 40 -1.29 -16.35 12.98
C ASN A 40 -0.47 -15.52 11.97
N THR A 41 -1.12 -15.05 10.89
CA THR A 41 -0.45 -14.38 9.78
C THR A 41 -0.86 -12.91 9.71
N VAL A 42 0.12 -12.03 9.53
CA VAL A 42 -0.09 -10.64 9.12
C VAL A 42 -0.18 -10.59 7.61
N ILE A 43 -1.26 -10.04 7.09
CA ILE A 43 -1.53 -9.85 5.66
C ILE A 43 -1.44 -8.35 5.40
N ILE A 44 -0.46 -7.90 4.60
CA ILE A 44 -0.30 -6.49 4.22
C ILE A 44 -0.77 -6.35 2.77
N VAL A 45 -1.74 -5.49 2.51
CA VAL A 45 -2.23 -5.19 1.15
C VAL A 45 -1.47 -4.00 0.61
N ALA A 46 -0.80 -4.17 -0.52
CA ALA A 46 0.10 -3.20 -1.15
C ALA A 46 -0.65 -2.14 -1.98
N GLY A 47 -1.73 -1.57 -1.43
CA GLY A 47 -2.52 -0.51 -2.05
C GLY A 47 -3.70 -1.01 -2.87
N ASP A 48 -4.41 -0.06 -3.47
CA ASP A 48 -5.64 -0.27 -4.25
C ASP A 48 -6.63 -1.19 -3.54
N CYS A 49 -6.88 -0.83 -2.28
CA CYS A 49 -7.78 -1.58 -1.41
C CYS A 49 -9.25 -1.35 -1.78
N GLY A 50 -9.59 -0.16 -2.29
CA GLY A 50 -10.95 0.23 -2.66
C GLY A 50 -11.68 1.02 -1.59
N PHE A 51 -10.97 1.67 -0.65
CA PHE A 51 -11.58 2.55 0.34
C PHE A 51 -11.98 3.90 -0.26
N GLY A 52 -13.26 4.28 -0.09
CA GLY A 52 -13.81 5.56 -0.55
C GLY A 52 -14.73 5.45 -1.77
N PHE A 53 -14.73 4.34 -2.49
CA PHE A 53 -15.69 4.10 -3.59
C PHE A 53 -17.11 3.80 -3.10
N GLU A 54 -17.26 3.45 -1.83
CA GLU A 54 -18.53 3.19 -1.17
C GLU A 54 -18.72 4.13 0.03
N GLN A 55 -19.94 4.21 0.54
CA GLN A 55 -20.23 4.99 1.75
C GLN A 55 -19.54 4.38 2.98
N PRO A 56 -19.14 5.16 3.99
CA PRO A 56 -18.39 4.66 5.16
C PRO A 56 -19.00 3.44 5.84
N GLY A 57 -20.33 3.37 5.95
CA GLY A 57 -21.02 2.22 6.53
C GLY A 57 -20.82 0.89 5.79
N TYR A 58 -20.44 0.93 4.51
CA TYR A 58 -20.11 -0.27 3.77
C TYR A 58 -18.88 -0.98 4.34
N TYR A 59 -17.82 -0.23 4.65
CA TYR A 59 -16.56 -0.80 5.17
C TYR A 59 -16.72 -1.40 6.56
N GLU A 60 -17.53 -0.79 7.40
CA GLU A 60 -17.90 -1.36 8.70
C GLU A 60 -18.67 -2.68 8.53
N ASN A 61 -19.59 -2.76 7.58
CA ASN A 61 -20.31 -3.99 7.25
C ASN A 61 -19.37 -5.08 6.72
N VAL A 62 -18.40 -4.73 5.88
CA VAL A 62 -17.36 -5.65 5.37
C VAL A 62 -16.55 -6.22 6.53
N TYR A 63 -16.07 -5.36 7.44
CA TYR A 63 -15.37 -5.81 8.65
C TYR A 63 -16.23 -6.77 9.46
N ASN A 64 -17.48 -6.40 9.76
CA ASN A 64 -18.38 -7.20 10.58
C ASN A 64 -18.63 -8.61 10.00
N ARG A 65 -18.66 -8.75 8.67
CA ARG A 65 -18.78 -10.06 7.97
C ARG A 65 -17.52 -10.91 8.10
N ASN A 66 -16.35 -10.29 8.20
CA ASN A 66 -15.05 -10.97 8.14
C ASN A 66 -14.37 -11.17 9.49
N ARG A 67 -14.69 -10.36 10.50
CA ARG A 67 -14.05 -10.38 11.82
C ARG A 67 -14.02 -11.74 12.49
N GLY A 68 -15.08 -12.55 12.31
CA GLY A 68 -15.16 -13.89 12.88
C GLY A 68 -14.14 -14.86 12.26
N ARG A 69 -13.92 -14.77 10.94
CA ARG A 69 -12.90 -15.60 10.25
C ARG A 69 -11.49 -15.17 10.68
N LEU A 70 -11.20 -13.88 10.66
CA LEU A 70 -9.92 -13.31 11.09
C LEU A 70 -9.60 -13.67 12.56
N SER A 71 -10.60 -13.62 13.44
CA SER A 71 -10.42 -14.00 14.83
C SER A 71 -10.17 -15.49 15.00
N LYS A 72 -10.89 -16.36 14.30
CA LYS A 72 -10.72 -17.81 14.35
C LYS A 72 -9.35 -18.27 13.84
N SER A 73 -8.87 -17.66 12.76
CA SER A 73 -7.57 -17.98 12.18
C SER A 73 -6.41 -17.24 12.87
N ASN A 74 -6.70 -16.32 13.78
CA ASN A 74 -5.71 -15.42 14.41
C ASN A 74 -4.91 -14.62 13.40
N ASN A 75 -5.53 -14.18 12.28
CA ASN A 75 -4.90 -13.36 11.25
C ASN A 75 -5.20 -11.87 11.45
N TRP A 76 -4.33 -11.02 10.92
CA TRP A 76 -4.47 -9.56 10.86
C TRP A 76 -4.37 -9.11 9.42
N VAL A 77 -5.15 -8.10 9.05
CA VAL A 77 -5.06 -7.44 7.74
C VAL A 77 -4.71 -5.98 7.96
N LEU A 78 -3.64 -5.55 7.34
CA LEU A 78 -3.19 -4.16 7.29
C LEU A 78 -3.23 -3.69 5.85
N PHE A 79 -3.84 -2.54 5.62
CA PHE A 79 -3.97 -1.93 4.30
C PHE A 79 -3.07 -0.70 4.22
N ILE A 80 -2.26 -0.59 3.17
CA ILE A 80 -1.67 0.69 2.76
C ILE A 80 -2.52 1.28 1.64
N ARG A 81 -2.44 2.58 1.39
CA ARG A 81 -3.23 3.20 0.34
C ARG A 81 -2.61 3.03 -1.05
N GLY A 82 -3.44 2.87 -2.06
CA GLY A 82 -3.10 3.05 -3.47
C GLY A 82 -3.71 4.34 -4.02
N ASN A 83 -3.76 4.46 -5.35
CA ASN A 83 -4.47 5.54 -6.03
C ASN A 83 -6.00 5.29 -6.11
N HIS A 84 -6.43 4.05 -5.94
CA HIS A 84 -7.85 3.68 -5.82
C HIS A 84 -8.27 3.58 -4.34
N ASP A 85 -7.80 4.55 -3.54
CA ASP A 85 -8.18 4.68 -2.13
C ASP A 85 -8.32 6.16 -1.75
N ASN A 86 -9.33 6.48 -0.97
CA ASN A 86 -9.43 7.79 -0.35
C ASN A 86 -8.36 7.92 0.76
N PRO A 87 -7.35 8.81 0.60
CA PRO A 87 -6.27 8.96 1.57
C PRO A 87 -6.73 9.27 3.00
N ALA A 88 -7.92 9.84 3.16
CA ALA A 88 -8.46 10.15 4.47
C ALA A 88 -8.71 8.91 5.34
N TYR A 89 -9.01 7.75 4.76
CA TYR A 89 -9.13 6.48 5.50
C TYR A 89 -7.81 5.95 6.05
N PHE A 90 -6.69 6.53 5.69
CA PHE A 90 -5.36 6.10 6.11
C PHE A 90 -4.70 7.13 7.01
N ASN A 91 -4.68 8.39 6.61
CA ASN A 91 -3.92 9.44 7.29
C ASN A 91 -4.75 10.18 8.36
N ASP A 92 -5.99 10.58 8.05
CA ASP A 92 -6.78 11.44 8.93
C ASP A 92 -7.77 10.65 9.80
N TYR A 93 -8.40 9.64 9.23
CA TYR A 93 -9.45 8.82 9.87
C TYR A 93 -9.15 7.32 9.73
N PRO A 94 -7.98 6.84 10.17
CA PRO A 94 -7.58 5.46 9.96
C PRO A 94 -8.52 4.46 10.65
N ILE A 95 -8.79 3.36 9.95
CA ILE A 95 -9.54 2.23 10.51
C ILE A 95 -8.64 1.51 11.52
N LYS A 96 -9.13 1.31 12.76
CA LYS A 96 -8.34 0.77 13.89
C LYS A 96 -9.00 -0.41 14.58
N HIS A 97 -9.61 -1.32 13.82
CA HIS A 97 -10.08 -2.57 14.42
C HIS A 97 -8.90 -3.49 14.72
N ARG A 98 -9.00 -4.28 15.78
CA ARG A 98 -7.90 -5.13 16.27
C ARG A 98 -7.22 -6.00 15.19
N ARG A 99 -7.95 -6.40 14.13
CA ARG A 99 -7.48 -7.32 13.08
C ARG A 99 -7.71 -6.78 11.67
N TRP A 100 -8.02 -5.49 11.55
CA TRP A 100 -8.39 -4.87 10.31
C TRP A 100 -8.09 -3.38 10.39
N MET A 101 -6.96 -2.98 9.85
CA MET A 101 -6.39 -1.66 10.07
C MET A 101 -5.91 -1.05 8.76
N THR A 102 -6.05 0.26 8.64
CA THR A 102 -5.36 1.04 7.60
C THR A 102 -4.12 1.69 8.19
N ALA A 103 -3.02 1.67 7.44
CA ALA A 103 -1.74 2.23 7.85
C ALA A 103 -1.53 3.61 7.23
N PRO A 104 -1.34 4.66 8.04
CA PRO A 104 -0.82 5.94 7.56
C PRO A 104 0.51 5.78 6.83
N ASP A 105 0.80 6.69 5.91
CA ASP A 105 2.11 6.71 5.24
C ASP A 105 3.25 6.86 6.25
N TYR A 106 4.34 6.15 5.99
CA TYR A 106 5.51 6.02 6.89
C TYR A 106 5.21 5.26 8.19
N SER A 107 4.24 4.35 8.15
CA SER A 107 4.07 3.39 9.25
C SER A 107 5.15 2.31 9.22
N VAL A 108 5.52 1.84 10.41
CA VAL A 108 6.43 0.69 10.55
C VAL A 108 5.67 -0.51 11.10
N VAL A 109 5.84 -1.66 10.48
CA VAL A 109 5.29 -2.94 10.94
C VAL A 109 6.40 -3.81 11.49
N ARG A 110 6.30 -4.21 12.77
CA ARG A 110 7.21 -5.16 13.40
C ARG A 110 6.54 -6.52 13.54
N THR A 111 7.09 -7.51 12.90
CA THR A 111 6.55 -8.87 12.97
C THR A 111 7.54 -9.90 12.43
N CYS A 112 7.59 -11.10 12.98
CA CYS A 112 8.41 -12.23 12.51
C CYS A 112 9.91 -11.86 12.29
N GLY A 113 10.46 -10.97 13.11
CA GLY A 113 11.85 -10.50 12.99
C GLY A 113 12.08 -9.42 11.93
N HIS A 114 11.06 -8.95 11.25
CA HIS A 114 11.14 -7.88 10.24
C HIS A 114 10.69 -6.52 10.78
N GLU A 115 11.31 -5.46 10.25
CA GLU A 115 10.90 -4.07 10.39
C GLU A 115 10.56 -3.53 9.00
N ILE A 116 9.27 -3.40 8.73
CA ILE A 116 8.68 -3.15 7.41
C ILE A 116 8.20 -1.72 7.33
N LEU A 117 8.79 -0.92 6.45
CA LEU A 117 8.30 0.43 6.14
C LEU A 117 7.14 0.37 5.14
N CYS A 118 6.04 1.04 5.46
CA CYS A 118 4.85 1.13 4.61
C CYS A 118 4.64 2.57 4.13
N VAL A 119 4.66 2.79 2.80
CA VAL A 119 4.37 4.08 2.17
C VAL A 119 3.44 3.87 0.98
N GLY A 120 2.26 4.47 1.04
CA GLY A 120 1.24 4.31 0.02
C GLY A 120 1.25 5.41 -1.04
N GLY A 121 0.32 5.28 -1.99
CA GLY A 121 0.02 6.24 -3.05
C GLY A 121 0.67 5.92 -4.39
N ALA A 122 -0.04 6.36 -5.42
CA ALA A 122 0.38 6.37 -6.81
C ALA A 122 -0.48 7.39 -7.58
N ILE A 123 -0.18 7.63 -8.84
CA ILE A 123 -0.95 8.52 -9.71
C ILE A 123 -1.86 7.69 -10.62
N SER A 124 -3.15 8.03 -10.61
CA SER A 124 -4.13 7.46 -11.53
C SER A 124 -3.86 7.96 -12.95
N VAL A 125 -3.46 7.06 -13.85
CA VAL A 125 -3.21 7.42 -15.25
C VAL A 125 -4.48 7.91 -15.97
N ASP A 126 -5.65 7.51 -15.49
CA ASP A 126 -6.97 7.89 -16.01
C ASP A 126 -7.63 9.06 -15.23
N ARG A 127 -6.85 9.82 -14.45
CA ARG A 127 -7.35 10.90 -13.56
C ARG A 127 -8.18 11.94 -14.30
N SER A 128 -7.76 12.36 -15.49
CA SER A 128 -8.51 13.33 -16.32
C SER A 128 -9.88 12.78 -16.71
N TYR A 129 -9.99 11.49 -17.05
CA TYR A 129 -11.27 10.85 -17.31
C TYR A 129 -12.15 10.81 -16.06
N ARG A 130 -11.57 10.43 -14.90
CA ARG A 130 -12.31 10.38 -13.63
C ARG A 130 -12.82 11.74 -13.18
N MET A 131 -12.01 12.80 -13.29
CA MET A 131 -12.44 14.17 -12.94
C MET A 131 -13.58 14.69 -13.80
N ASN A 132 -13.68 14.24 -15.04
CA ASN A 132 -14.76 14.60 -15.95
C ASN A 132 -15.99 13.67 -15.86
N HIS A 133 -15.94 12.62 -15.06
CA HIS A 133 -17.02 11.67 -14.93
C HIS A 133 -18.14 12.19 -14.00
N PRO A 134 -19.44 11.97 -14.33
CA PRO A 134 -20.57 12.47 -13.52
C PRO A 134 -20.58 11.98 -12.06
N ALA A 135 -19.92 10.89 -11.75
CA ALA A 135 -19.80 10.37 -10.37
C ALA A 135 -18.67 11.03 -9.56
N TYR A 136 -17.85 11.88 -10.18
CA TYR A 136 -16.83 12.65 -9.47
C TYR A 136 -17.48 13.84 -8.77
N HIS A 137 -17.11 14.03 -7.50
CA HIS A 137 -17.54 15.17 -6.70
C HIS A 137 -16.32 15.87 -6.11
N LEU A 138 -16.33 17.20 -6.12
CA LEU A 138 -15.29 17.97 -5.43
C LEU A 138 -15.30 17.60 -3.94
N PRO A 139 -14.14 17.26 -3.37
CA PRO A 139 -14.04 16.89 -1.95
C PRO A 139 -14.58 18.00 -1.05
N GLN A 140 -15.43 17.64 -0.09
CA GLN A 140 -15.99 18.55 0.89
C GLN A 140 -15.27 18.36 2.24
N LYS A 141 -14.85 19.47 2.86
CA LYS A 141 -14.09 19.43 4.12
C LYS A 141 -14.87 18.82 5.30
N ASP A 142 -16.17 18.96 5.31
CA ASP A 142 -17.09 18.44 6.32
C ASP A 142 -17.48 16.96 6.07
N GLN A 143 -17.16 16.41 4.91
CA GLN A 143 -17.44 15.03 4.53
C GLN A 143 -16.20 14.34 3.91
N PRO A 144 -15.07 14.26 4.63
CA PRO A 144 -13.80 13.76 4.08
C PRO A 144 -13.85 12.30 3.65
N LEU A 145 -14.77 11.51 4.22
CA LEU A 145 -14.97 10.09 3.90
C LEU A 145 -16.12 9.84 2.94
N ALA A 146 -16.70 10.91 2.34
CA ALA A 146 -17.77 10.74 1.36
C ALA A 146 -17.29 9.91 0.16
N ARG A 147 -18.23 9.13 -0.40
CA ARG A 147 -17.99 8.36 -1.61
C ARG A 147 -17.51 9.24 -2.76
N ASN A 148 -16.46 8.80 -3.44
CA ASN A 148 -15.96 9.44 -4.66
C ASN A 148 -15.27 8.39 -5.55
N ILE A 149 -14.81 8.80 -6.74
CA ILE A 149 -14.10 7.94 -7.69
C ILE A 149 -12.66 8.41 -7.95
N TYR A 150 -12.27 9.57 -7.40
CA TYR A 150 -10.93 10.13 -7.53
C TYR A 150 -10.60 11.07 -6.37
N TRP A 151 -9.34 11.10 -5.97
CA TRP A 151 -8.80 11.98 -4.92
C TRP A 151 -7.48 12.59 -5.39
N ALA A 152 -7.43 13.90 -5.56
CA ALA A 152 -6.27 14.62 -6.11
C ALA A 152 -4.99 14.50 -5.27
N ASN A 153 -5.09 14.10 -4.00
CA ASN A 153 -3.97 13.87 -3.08
C ASN A 153 -3.56 12.38 -2.99
N GLU A 154 -3.76 11.63 -4.07
CA GLU A 154 -3.44 10.20 -4.15
C GLU A 154 -1.94 9.88 -4.20
N TYR A 155 -1.12 10.83 -4.67
CA TYR A 155 0.31 10.65 -4.90
C TYR A 155 1.12 10.45 -3.60
N PRO A 156 2.27 9.75 -3.64
CA PRO A 156 3.20 9.64 -2.53
C PRO A 156 3.96 10.96 -2.32
N VAL A 157 4.39 11.21 -1.07
CA VAL A 157 5.17 12.40 -0.72
C VAL A 157 6.44 11.97 0.00
N PHE A 158 7.61 12.49 -0.41
CA PHE A 158 8.86 12.28 0.31
C PHE A 158 8.87 13.11 1.60
N ASP A 159 9.08 12.46 2.74
CA ASP A 159 9.07 13.07 4.06
C ASP A 159 10.36 12.69 4.82
N ALA A 160 11.36 13.55 4.73
CA ALA A 160 12.66 13.35 5.36
C ALA A 160 12.55 13.30 6.89
N ASP A 161 11.71 14.16 7.49
CA ASP A 161 11.58 14.24 8.96
C ASP A 161 11.02 12.93 9.54
N LYS A 162 10.08 12.29 8.82
CA LYS A 162 9.57 10.98 9.22
C LYS A 162 10.63 9.89 9.05
N LEU A 163 11.40 9.92 7.98
CA LEU A 163 12.48 8.95 7.75
C LEU A 163 13.58 9.10 8.80
N ASP A 164 13.94 10.33 9.19
CA ASP A 164 14.89 10.58 10.28
C ASP A 164 14.41 9.94 11.58
N ALA A 165 13.15 10.20 11.96
CA ALA A 165 12.57 9.62 13.17
C ALA A 165 12.46 8.08 13.12
N ILE A 166 12.21 7.50 11.94
CA ILE A 166 12.21 6.05 11.75
C ILE A 166 13.61 5.49 11.90
N SER A 167 14.62 6.14 11.31
CA SER A 167 16.01 5.68 11.34
C SER A 167 16.64 5.72 12.74
N GLU A 168 16.12 6.57 13.64
CA GLU A 168 16.55 6.59 15.05
C GLU A 168 16.14 5.30 15.81
N ASP A 169 14.97 4.72 15.47
CA ASP A 169 14.34 3.67 16.26
C ASP A 169 14.30 2.29 15.58
N PHE A 170 14.47 2.25 14.24
CA PHE A 170 14.24 1.04 13.43
C PHE A 170 15.37 0.76 12.44
N ALA A 171 15.60 -0.53 12.16
CA ALA A 171 16.50 -1.03 11.12
C ALA A 171 15.67 -1.67 9.99
N ILE A 172 15.13 -0.82 9.10
CA ILE A 172 14.22 -1.24 8.04
C ILE A 172 14.89 -2.24 7.10
N ASP A 173 14.33 -3.42 6.97
CA ASP A 173 14.80 -4.48 6.09
C ASP A 173 13.85 -4.77 4.91
N THR A 174 12.63 -4.31 5.02
CA THR A 174 11.57 -4.53 4.03
C THR A 174 10.77 -3.26 3.80
N ILE A 175 10.39 -3.00 2.55
CA ILE A 175 9.50 -1.90 2.18
C ILE A 175 8.27 -2.48 1.47
N VAL A 176 7.09 -1.96 1.80
CA VAL A 176 5.84 -2.22 1.09
C VAL A 176 5.26 -0.90 0.63
N THR A 177 5.11 -0.74 -0.68
CA THR A 177 4.58 0.47 -1.32
C THR A 177 3.47 0.11 -2.30
N HIS A 178 2.76 1.09 -2.86
CA HIS A 178 1.82 0.79 -3.94
C HIS A 178 2.50 0.80 -5.30
N THR A 179 3.33 1.80 -5.60
CA THR A 179 4.25 1.82 -6.74
C THR A 179 5.71 1.69 -6.26
N ALA A 180 6.71 1.84 -7.13
CA ALA A 180 8.10 1.49 -6.83
C ALA A 180 9.11 2.48 -7.43
N PRO A 181 10.42 2.42 -7.10
CA PRO A 181 11.49 3.21 -7.71
C PRO A 181 11.47 3.20 -9.23
N SER A 182 12.03 4.24 -9.85
CA SER A 182 11.92 4.51 -11.29
C SER A 182 12.52 3.43 -12.19
N PHE A 183 13.48 2.66 -11.70
CA PHE A 183 14.13 1.57 -12.41
C PHE A 183 13.40 0.22 -12.32
N CYS A 184 12.41 0.09 -11.42
CA CYS A 184 11.59 -1.11 -11.31
C CYS A 184 10.56 -1.19 -12.46
N GLU A 185 10.16 -2.39 -12.84
CA GLU A 185 9.02 -2.56 -13.76
C GLU A 185 7.69 -2.06 -13.11
N LEU A 186 6.69 -1.56 -13.84
CA LEU A 186 6.76 -1.35 -15.30
C LEU A 186 7.52 -0.06 -15.63
N THR A 187 8.45 -0.16 -16.54
CA THR A 187 9.17 1.00 -17.09
C THR A 187 8.60 1.46 -18.42
N SER A 188 7.86 0.58 -19.13
CA SER A 188 7.26 0.93 -20.43
C SER A 188 6.03 1.83 -20.26
N LYS A 189 5.97 2.89 -21.03
CA LYS A 189 4.87 3.86 -21.09
C LYS A 189 4.00 3.66 -22.33
N GLY A 190 3.77 2.42 -22.73
CA GLY A 190 2.92 2.07 -23.88
C GLY A 190 1.43 1.94 -23.50
N GLY A 191 0.60 1.62 -24.51
CA GLY A 191 -0.82 1.30 -24.32
C GLY A 191 -1.61 2.43 -23.68
N LEU A 192 -2.38 2.08 -22.64
CA LEU A 192 -3.30 3.01 -21.95
C LEU A 192 -2.59 4.29 -21.46
N PHE A 193 -1.38 4.17 -20.90
CA PHE A 193 -0.63 5.35 -20.44
C PHE A 193 -0.41 6.37 -21.57
N ALA A 194 0.00 5.90 -22.76
CA ALA A 194 0.26 6.78 -23.91
C ALA A 194 -1.03 7.47 -24.38
N GLU A 195 -2.17 6.78 -24.36
CA GLU A 195 -3.47 7.35 -24.71
C GLU A 195 -3.91 8.41 -23.68
N MET A 196 -3.76 8.15 -22.39
CA MET A 196 -4.14 9.09 -21.32
C MET A 196 -3.25 10.33 -21.32
N ALA A 197 -1.95 10.19 -21.60
CA ALA A 197 -1.01 11.30 -21.70
C ALA A 197 -1.32 12.28 -22.86
N LEU A 198 -2.10 11.88 -23.85
CA LEU A 198 -2.61 12.80 -24.88
C LEU A 198 -3.71 13.74 -24.35
N CYS A 199 -4.38 13.36 -23.27
CA CYS A 199 -5.48 14.12 -22.66
C CYS A 199 -5.07 14.80 -21.34
N ASP A 200 -3.84 14.57 -20.88
CA ASP A 200 -3.31 15.08 -19.62
C ASP A 200 -1.81 15.38 -19.80
N GLU A 201 -1.51 16.63 -20.10
CA GLU A 201 -0.15 17.07 -20.46
C GLU A 201 0.86 16.94 -19.30
N ASP A 202 0.38 17.00 -18.06
CA ASP A 202 1.21 16.89 -16.85
C ASP A 202 1.45 15.43 -16.42
N LEU A 203 0.65 14.47 -16.92
CA LEU A 203 0.67 13.08 -16.46
C LEU A 203 2.06 12.43 -16.51
N THR A 204 2.79 12.68 -17.60
CA THR A 204 4.12 12.07 -17.80
C THR A 204 5.13 12.54 -16.76
N GLU A 205 5.13 13.83 -16.45
CA GLU A 205 6.06 14.39 -15.46
C GLU A 205 5.62 14.02 -14.04
N ASP A 206 4.32 14.00 -13.76
CA ASP A 206 3.79 13.63 -12.47
C ASP A 206 4.08 12.16 -12.12
N VAL A 207 3.88 11.22 -13.06
CA VAL A 207 4.25 9.80 -12.86
C VAL A 207 5.76 9.62 -12.68
N LYS A 208 6.57 10.43 -13.37
CA LYS A 208 8.01 10.42 -13.13
C LYS A 208 8.36 10.93 -11.73
N ASN A 209 7.75 12.03 -11.30
CA ASN A 209 7.95 12.60 -9.97
C ASN A 209 7.49 11.64 -8.86
N GLU A 210 6.36 10.95 -9.05
CA GLU A 210 5.89 9.87 -8.17
C GLU A 210 6.99 8.81 -7.94
N ARG A 211 7.57 8.28 -9.03
CA ARG A 211 8.59 7.24 -8.96
C ARG A 211 9.88 7.76 -8.29
N GLN A 212 10.25 9.02 -8.53
CA GLN A 212 11.39 9.67 -7.87
C GLN A 212 11.23 9.84 -6.36
N VAL A 213 10.00 9.86 -5.84
CA VAL A 213 9.78 9.80 -4.38
C VAL A 213 10.37 8.52 -3.81
N PHE A 214 10.14 7.40 -4.48
CA PHE A 214 10.65 6.09 -4.04
C PHE A 214 12.14 5.92 -4.31
N ASP A 215 12.70 6.52 -5.36
CA ASP A 215 14.15 6.62 -5.55
C ASP A 215 14.80 7.33 -4.35
N LYS A 216 14.23 8.47 -3.91
CA LYS A 216 14.73 9.22 -2.74
C LYS A 216 14.60 8.43 -1.43
N ILE A 217 13.52 7.67 -1.25
CA ILE A 217 13.36 6.81 -0.06
C ILE A 217 14.43 5.70 -0.06
N LEU A 218 14.68 5.07 -1.20
CA LEU A 218 15.72 4.06 -1.33
C LEU A 218 17.10 4.63 -1.01
N ASP A 219 17.46 5.75 -1.63
CA ASP A 219 18.74 6.44 -1.42
C ASP A 219 18.91 6.85 0.05
N TYR A 220 17.84 7.33 0.68
CA TYR A 220 17.86 7.72 2.09
C TYR A 220 18.15 6.52 3.00
N LEU A 221 17.43 5.41 2.81
CA LEU A 221 17.60 4.20 3.63
C LEU A 221 18.97 3.55 3.42
N ALA A 222 19.46 3.52 2.19
CA ALA A 222 20.81 3.03 1.87
C ALA A 222 21.89 3.90 2.52
N SER A 223 21.76 5.24 2.44
CA SER A 223 22.71 6.19 3.04
C SER A 223 22.73 6.12 4.58
N ASN A 224 21.63 5.73 5.20
CA ASN A 224 21.52 5.53 6.65
C ASN A 224 21.75 4.07 7.08
N HIS A 225 22.31 3.24 6.18
CA HIS A 225 22.74 1.87 6.46
C HIS A 225 21.63 0.92 6.95
N HIS A 226 20.39 1.13 6.51
CA HIS A 226 19.32 0.18 6.76
C HIS A 226 19.61 -1.16 6.06
N PRO A 227 19.35 -2.32 6.71
CA PRO A 227 19.66 -3.65 6.16
C PRO A 227 18.63 -4.10 5.13
N LEU A 228 18.28 -3.23 4.18
CA LEU A 228 17.21 -3.45 3.20
C LEU A 228 17.48 -4.69 2.34
N ARG A 229 16.46 -5.56 2.21
CA ARG A 229 16.51 -6.82 1.45
C ARG A 229 15.32 -7.04 0.55
N TYR A 230 14.14 -6.47 0.89
CA TYR A 230 12.91 -6.73 0.16
C TYR A 230 12.14 -5.46 -0.10
N TRP A 231 11.60 -5.35 -1.31
CA TRP A 231 10.65 -4.32 -1.71
C TRP A 231 9.46 -4.97 -2.41
N PHE A 232 8.25 -4.75 -1.90
CA PHE A 232 7.01 -5.25 -2.49
C PHE A 232 6.15 -4.09 -2.96
N TYR A 233 5.50 -4.24 -4.12
CA TYR A 233 4.59 -3.24 -4.66
C TYR A 233 3.52 -3.87 -5.57
N GLY A 234 2.38 -3.16 -5.80
CA GLY A 234 1.27 -3.55 -6.65
C GLY A 234 1.14 -2.66 -7.88
N HIS A 235 -0.04 -2.06 -8.07
CA HIS A 235 -0.39 -1.01 -9.03
C HIS A 235 -0.43 -1.43 -10.51
N PHE A 236 0.52 -2.22 -10.97
CA PHE A 236 0.70 -2.51 -12.40
C PHE A 236 -0.01 -3.78 -12.86
N HIS A 237 -0.68 -4.49 -11.97
CA HIS A 237 -1.47 -5.70 -12.24
C HIS A 237 -0.68 -6.77 -13.01
N GLN A 238 0.55 -6.96 -12.63
CA GLN A 238 1.46 -7.96 -13.20
C GLN A 238 2.36 -8.53 -12.11
N SER A 239 2.85 -9.75 -12.32
CA SER A 239 3.86 -10.36 -11.45
C SER A 239 5.24 -10.20 -12.07
N TRP A 240 6.16 -9.67 -11.29
CA TRP A 240 7.56 -9.56 -11.69
C TRP A 240 8.48 -9.61 -10.46
N GLN A 241 9.70 -10.07 -10.66
CA GLN A 241 10.71 -10.13 -9.61
C GLN A 241 12.09 -9.88 -10.20
N ALA A 242 12.89 -9.09 -9.50
CA ALA A 242 14.33 -8.93 -9.78
C ALA A 242 15.11 -8.76 -8.48
N ILE A 243 16.41 -8.95 -8.58
CA ILE A 243 17.37 -8.66 -7.50
C ILE A 243 18.39 -7.69 -8.11
N ASP A 244 18.68 -6.61 -7.40
CA ASP A 244 19.69 -5.65 -7.81
C ASP A 244 21.11 -6.09 -7.40
N ASN A 245 22.11 -5.25 -7.72
CA ASN A 245 23.50 -5.51 -7.39
C ASN A 245 23.82 -5.42 -5.89
N GLU A 246 22.96 -4.81 -5.10
CA GLU A 246 23.07 -4.67 -3.65
C GLU A 246 22.38 -5.84 -2.91
N GLY A 247 21.67 -6.68 -3.66
CA GLY A 247 20.99 -7.87 -3.14
C GLY A 247 19.56 -7.57 -2.66
N ILE A 248 18.99 -6.41 -3.01
CA ILE A 248 17.61 -6.09 -2.71
C ILE A 248 16.70 -6.77 -3.73
N GLN A 249 15.75 -7.54 -3.23
CA GLN A 249 14.75 -8.22 -4.04
C GLN A 249 13.49 -7.37 -4.19
N TYR A 250 13.20 -6.94 -5.42
CA TYR A 250 11.98 -6.23 -5.81
C TYR A 250 10.92 -7.20 -6.28
N ASN A 251 9.69 -7.06 -5.78
CA ASN A 251 8.57 -7.95 -6.06
C ASN A 251 7.34 -7.13 -6.45
N MET A 252 6.99 -7.12 -7.73
CA MET A 252 5.71 -6.60 -8.23
C MET A 252 4.66 -7.69 -8.12
N LEU A 253 3.51 -7.36 -7.57
CA LEU A 253 2.42 -8.29 -7.30
C LEU A 253 1.22 -7.96 -8.18
N ASP A 254 0.68 -9.00 -8.83
CA ASP A 254 -0.56 -8.93 -9.58
C ASP A 254 -1.79 -8.81 -8.64
N ILE A 255 -2.95 -8.52 -9.20
CA ILE A 255 -4.23 -8.44 -8.47
C ILE A 255 -4.43 -9.73 -7.65
N MET A 256 -4.65 -9.56 -6.35
CA MET A 256 -4.88 -10.67 -5.42
C MET A 256 -3.73 -11.70 -5.36
N GLU A 257 -2.57 -11.42 -5.93
CA GLU A 257 -1.39 -12.24 -5.72
C GLU A 257 -0.93 -12.16 -4.26
N LEU A 258 -0.54 -13.29 -3.70
CA LEU A 258 -0.05 -13.39 -2.33
C LEU A 258 1.39 -13.88 -2.35
N LYS A 259 2.28 -13.12 -1.74
CA LYS A 259 3.71 -13.44 -1.60
C LYS A 259 4.08 -13.54 -0.14
N GLU A 260 4.62 -14.68 0.26
CA GLU A 260 5.11 -14.86 1.63
C GLU A 260 6.46 -14.15 1.80
N LEU A 261 6.63 -13.43 2.91
CA LEU A 261 7.90 -12.94 3.40
C LEU A 261 8.34 -13.90 4.53
N MET A 262 9.45 -14.60 4.29
CA MET A 262 9.94 -15.63 5.22
C MET A 262 10.35 -14.99 6.54
N ALA A 263 9.84 -15.54 7.65
CA ALA A 263 10.23 -15.08 8.99
C ALA A 263 11.75 -15.19 9.18
N LYS A 264 12.33 -14.25 9.91
CA LYS A 264 13.70 -14.34 10.37
C LYS A 264 13.78 -15.20 11.64
N ASP A 265 14.82 -15.98 11.75
CA ASP A 265 15.13 -16.81 12.92
C ASP A 265 15.45 -15.96 14.17
#